data_2dae3db3d27eb3c33945a5878518e128
#
_entry.id   2dae3db3d27eb3c33945a5878518e128
#
_cell.length_a   1.000
_cell.length_b   1.000
_cell.length_c   1.000
_cell.angle_alpha   90.00
_cell.angle_beta   90.00
_cell.angle_gamma   90.00
#
_symmetry.space_group_name_H-M   'P 1'
#
loop_
_entity.id
_entity.type
_entity.pdbx_description
1 polymer ?
#
loop_
_entity_poly.entity_id
_entity_poly.type
_entity_poly.pdbx_seq_one_letter_code
_entity_poly.pdbx_strand_id
1 'polypeptide(L)'
;MFALIYICAIVIGKIKFSGTEKQQPSSLVSETDNLKDSESNFVEEETERSTQKTAEEQEIILEKETTSESLQTETAESQQTDLVNQIDYALEKMTVEQKVAQLFIITPDALTGISGVSAAGDATYAALQQYPVGGLVYFENNLQSYEQISEMLHNVQQYSIEISGLPLFLAVDEEGGTVARISGQGYGIEPIEDMAAVGASGDYERAQEIGTYIGSYLSDLGFNVDFAPCADVLTNPANTVVARRSFGSDAALVAEITDLQRKAMEQEGIIGALKHFPGHGATSEDSHQGFAYIQKTEEELMNNEWIPFKKGIEEGAKMIMVGHIVCSEITGTEDPSSLSYYMVREILRQKMGFQGLVVTD
;
A
#
# COMPACT_ATOMS: atom_id res chain seq x y z
N MET A 1 7.10 -17.92 3.83
CA MET A 1 7.17 -17.88 5.31
C MET A 1 7.15 -16.45 5.85
N PHE A 2 7.59 -15.43 5.09
CA PHE A 2 7.60 -14.01 5.53
C PHE A 2 6.30 -13.24 5.30
N ALA A 3 5.37 -13.71 4.46
CA ALA A 3 4.13 -13.00 4.15
C ALA A 3 3.16 -12.87 5.35
N LEU A 4 3.10 -13.87 6.22
CA LEU A 4 2.26 -13.82 7.43
C LEU A 4 2.80 -12.82 8.49
N ILE A 5 4.07 -12.49 8.46
CA ILE A 5 4.75 -11.68 9.47
C ILE A 5 4.30 -10.21 9.43
N TYR A 6 3.96 -9.70 8.24
CA TYR A 6 3.56 -8.30 8.08
C TYR A 6 2.10 -8.01 8.47
N ILE A 7 1.26 -9.05 8.48
CA ILE A 7 -0.18 -8.94 8.71
C ILE A 7 -0.52 -8.52 10.15
N CYS A 8 0.16 -9.10 11.14
CA CYS A 8 -0.11 -8.77 12.55
C CYS A 8 0.41 -7.40 12.98
N ALA A 9 1.44 -6.86 12.31
CA ALA A 9 2.10 -5.61 12.70
C ALA A 9 1.24 -4.36 12.50
N ILE A 10 0.37 -4.37 11.51
CA ILE A 10 -0.41 -3.19 11.10
C ILE A 10 -1.66 -3.02 11.96
N VAL A 11 -2.20 -4.11 12.48
CA VAL A 11 -3.50 -4.10 13.19
C VAL A 11 -3.36 -3.79 14.69
N ILE A 12 -2.19 -3.98 15.29
CA ILE A 12 -2.02 -3.84 16.76
C ILE A 12 -1.63 -2.43 17.20
N GLY A 13 -1.38 -1.49 16.31
CA GLY A 13 -1.14 -0.13 16.80
C GLY A 13 -0.54 0.82 15.78
N LYS A 14 -1.01 2.01 15.79
CA LYS A 14 -0.53 3.21 15.12
C LYS A 14 1.00 3.34 15.16
N ILE A 15 1.70 2.62 14.30
CA ILE A 15 3.15 2.81 14.13
C ILE A 15 3.32 3.83 13.01
N LYS A 16 3.63 5.08 13.42
CA LYS A 16 4.11 6.10 12.49
C LYS A 16 5.53 5.74 12.09
N PHE A 17 5.71 5.28 10.86
CA PHE A 17 7.04 5.26 10.26
C PHE A 17 7.40 6.68 9.80
N SER A 18 8.33 7.32 10.49
CA SER A 18 8.96 8.54 9.99
C SER A 18 10.05 8.14 9.00
N GLY A 19 9.83 8.36 7.72
CA GLY A 19 10.87 8.29 6.71
C GLY A 19 11.88 9.41 6.93
N THR A 20 13.14 9.08 7.03
CA THR A 20 14.24 10.04 7.09
C THR A 20 14.49 10.62 5.71
N GLU A 21 14.04 11.85 5.48
CA GLU A 21 14.52 12.66 4.37
C GLU A 21 16.01 12.98 4.55
N LYS A 22 16.84 12.48 3.65
CA LYS A 22 18.20 12.97 3.46
C LYS A 22 18.16 14.24 2.62
N GLN A 23 18.19 15.39 3.25
CA GLN A 23 18.51 16.64 2.57
C GLN A 23 20.01 16.70 2.24
N GLN A 24 20.33 16.81 0.96
CA GLN A 24 21.66 17.23 0.50
C GLN A 24 21.77 18.75 0.60
N PRO A 25 22.91 19.29 1.04
CA PRO A 25 23.13 20.74 1.06
C PRO A 25 23.48 21.26 -0.33
N SER A 26 22.69 22.18 -0.84
CA SER A 26 23.02 22.95 -2.03
C SER A 26 24.06 24.03 -1.70
N SER A 27 25.18 23.97 -2.38
CA SER A 27 26.20 25.02 -2.43
C SER A 27 25.71 26.21 -3.27
N LEU A 28 25.74 27.40 -2.72
CA LEU A 28 25.74 28.63 -3.49
C LEU A 28 26.89 29.49 -3.03
N VAL A 29 27.84 29.66 -3.96
CA VAL A 29 28.91 30.62 -3.96
C VAL A 29 28.35 31.93 -4.52
N SER A 30 28.65 33.04 -3.89
CA SER A 30 28.76 34.34 -4.58
C SER A 30 29.72 35.26 -3.87
N GLU A 31 30.55 35.79 -4.70
CA GLU A 31 31.68 36.70 -4.51
C GLU A 31 31.27 38.08 -4.02
N THR A 32 32.23 38.65 -3.30
CA THR A 32 32.87 39.97 -3.37
C THR A 32 32.09 41.19 -2.86
N ASP A 33 32.64 42.15 -2.19
CA ASP A 33 33.82 42.94 -2.40
C ASP A 33 34.15 43.76 -1.13
N ASN A 34 35.44 44.15 -1.06
CA ASN A 34 36.09 44.98 -0.12
C ASN A 34 35.40 46.32 0.18
N LEU A 35 35.50 46.80 1.41
CA LEU A 35 36.05 48.16 1.71
C LEU A 35 36.43 48.29 3.18
N LYS A 36 37.50 49.06 3.34
CA LYS A 36 38.41 49.26 4.45
C LYS A 36 37.89 50.06 5.63
N ASP A 37 38.58 49.77 6.71
CA ASP A 37 39.17 50.65 7.74
C ASP A 37 38.32 51.28 8.84
N SER A 38 38.79 50.93 10.01
CA SER A 38 39.04 51.71 11.23
C SER A 38 38.02 51.72 12.37
N GLU A 39 38.63 51.55 13.53
CA GLU A 39 38.17 51.80 14.90
C GLU A 39 37.39 50.67 15.57
N SER A 40 37.80 50.05 16.60
CA SER A 40 38.63 50.20 17.75
C SER A 40 38.16 49.20 18.81
N ASN A 41 39.07 48.53 19.42
CA ASN A 41 39.10 47.71 20.62
C ASN A 41 38.09 48.13 21.70
N PHE A 42 36.86 47.56 21.68
CA PHE A 42 35.96 47.49 22.87
C PHE A 42 34.80 46.51 22.74
N VAL A 43 34.78 45.64 21.70
CA VAL A 43 33.65 44.73 21.45
C VAL A 43 34.05 43.24 21.53
N GLU A 44 35.32 42.91 21.80
CA GLU A 44 35.79 41.50 21.74
C GLU A 44 35.29 40.63 22.92
N GLU A 45 35.11 41.20 24.12
CA GLU A 45 34.73 40.40 25.30
C GLU A 45 33.23 40.03 25.36
N GLU A 46 32.35 40.85 24.81
CA GLU A 46 30.91 40.50 24.74
C GLU A 46 30.55 39.56 23.59
N THR A 47 31.33 39.59 22.50
CA THR A 47 31.10 38.72 21.31
C THR A 47 31.58 37.30 21.57
N GLU A 48 32.69 37.10 22.28
CA GLU A 48 33.15 35.76 22.65
C GLU A 48 32.22 35.07 23.64
N ARG A 49 31.64 35.81 24.59
CA ARG A 49 30.66 35.26 25.54
C ARG A 49 29.31 34.92 24.90
N SER A 50 28.91 35.66 23.90
CA SER A 50 27.68 35.39 23.12
C SER A 50 27.87 34.20 22.19
N THR A 51 29.03 34.05 21.52
CA THR A 51 29.35 32.92 20.66
C THR A 51 29.55 31.62 21.44
N GLN A 52 30.18 31.64 22.62
CA GLN A 52 30.28 30.47 23.48
C GLN A 52 28.92 29.99 23.99
N LYS A 53 28.03 30.91 24.39
CA LYS A 53 26.70 30.57 24.85
C LYS A 53 25.82 29.96 23.76
N THR A 54 25.96 30.46 22.52
CA THR A 54 25.24 29.91 21.36
C THR A 54 25.78 28.52 20.96
N ALA A 55 27.10 28.29 21.11
CA ALA A 55 27.72 27.00 20.82
C ALA A 55 27.31 25.92 21.87
N GLU A 56 27.31 26.29 23.17
CA GLU A 56 26.83 25.39 24.22
C GLU A 56 25.32 25.06 24.09
N GLU A 57 24.50 26.06 23.72
CA GLU A 57 23.07 25.83 23.46
C GLU A 57 22.84 24.94 22.24
N GLN A 58 23.64 25.07 21.17
CA GLN A 58 23.58 24.20 19.99
C GLN A 58 24.07 22.78 20.29
N GLU A 59 25.10 22.61 21.11
CA GLU A 59 25.60 21.29 21.53
C GLU A 59 24.59 20.55 22.40
N ILE A 60 23.90 21.26 23.32
CA ILE A 60 22.83 20.70 24.15
C ILE A 60 21.58 20.31 23.31
N ILE A 61 21.26 21.06 22.26
CA ILE A 61 20.18 20.74 21.34
C ILE A 61 20.54 19.49 20.53
N LEU A 62 21.77 19.42 20.00
CA LEU A 62 22.26 18.28 19.23
C LEU A 62 22.33 16.99 20.08
N GLU A 63 22.78 17.07 21.35
CA GLU A 63 22.78 15.93 22.27
C GLU A 63 21.35 15.48 22.63
N LYS A 64 20.40 16.40 22.77
CA LYS A 64 18.99 16.05 23.01
C LYS A 64 18.33 15.43 21.79
N GLU A 65 18.61 15.92 20.60
CA GLU A 65 18.10 15.33 19.35
C GLU A 65 18.68 13.93 19.13
N THR A 66 19.99 13.75 19.28
CA THR A 66 20.65 12.42 19.16
C THR A 66 20.16 11.44 20.23
N THR A 67 19.93 11.89 21.45
CA THR A 67 19.40 11.04 22.53
C THR A 67 17.93 10.68 22.28
N SER A 68 17.14 11.60 21.72
CA SER A 68 15.76 11.36 21.34
C SER A 68 15.65 10.38 20.18
N GLU A 69 16.51 10.51 19.15
CA GLU A 69 16.58 9.59 18.02
C GLU A 69 17.03 8.18 18.44
N SER A 70 18.01 8.06 19.31
CA SER A 70 18.48 6.76 19.83
C SER A 70 17.42 6.06 20.67
N LEU A 71 16.69 6.79 21.53
CA LEU A 71 15.57 6.25 22.31
C LEU A 71 14.38 5.83 21.43
N GLN A 72 14.10 6.56 20.35
CA GLN A 72 13.04 6.20 19.40
C GLN A 72 13.44 4.95 18.61
N THR A 73 14.72 4.82 18.21
CA THR A 73 15.23 3.66 17.49
C THR A 73 15.21 2.40 18.37
N GLU A 74 15.68 2.48 19.63
CA GLU A 74 15.63 1.36 20.59
C GLU A 74 14.19 0.92 20.90
N THR A 75 13.25 1.88 21.01
CA THR A 75 11.83 1.55 21.22
C THR A 75 11.22 0.88 19.98
N ALA A 76 11.56 1.33 18.77
CA ALA A 76 11.08 0.74 17.53
C ALA A 76 11.64 -0.69 17.32
N GLU A 77 12.92 -0.90 17.58
CA GLU A 77 13.54 -2.24 17.51
C GLU A 77 12.97 -3.21 18.54
N SER A 78 12.70 -2.74 19.77
CA SER A 78 12.05 -3.55 20.79
C SER A 78 10.62 -3.93 20.39
N GLN A 79 9.83 -2.99 19.88
CA GLN A 79 8.48 -3.25 19.40
C GLN A 79 8.47 -4.23 18.21
N GLN A 80 9.42 -4.08 17.28
CA GLN A 80 9.56 -4.97 16.14
C GLN A 80 9.92 -6.40 16.59
N THR A 81 10.78 -6.53 17.59
CA THR A 81 11.17 -7.84 18.15
C THR A 81 10.00 -8.51 18.86
N ASP A 82 9.24 -7.77 19.65
CA ASP A 82 8.05 -8.28 20.35
C ASP A 82 6.98 -8.74 19.34
N LEU A 83 6.81 -8.01 18.26
CA LEU A 83 5.88 -8.36 17.20
C LEU A 83 6.29 -9.65 16.48
N VAL A 84 7.58 -9.80 16.13
CA VAL A 84 8.10 -11.04 15.51
C VAL A 84 7.87 -12.22 16.44
N ASN A 85 8.11 -12.06 17.73
CA ASN A 85 7.88 -13.13 18.72
C ASN A 85 6.39 -13.53 18.81
N GLN A 86 5.46 -12.54 18.76
CA GLN A 86 4.01 -12.81 18.75
C GLN A 86 3.59 -13.57 17.50
N ILE A 87 4.15 -13.24 16.33
CA ILE A 87 3.87 -13.91 15.07
C ILE A 87 4.39 -15.35 15.09
N ASP A 88 5.63 -15.54 15.51
CA ASP A 88 6.22 -16.89 15.62
C ASP A 88 5.41 -17.76 16.58
N TYR A 89 5.00 -17.21 17.72
CA TYR A 89 4.13 -17.89 18.66
C TYR A 89 2.78 -18.28 18.04
N ALA A 90 2.13 -17.36 17.30
CA ALA A 90 0.87 -17.65 16.62
C ALA A 90 1.06 -18.77 15.58
N LEU A 91 2.13 -18.69 14.77
CA LEU A 91 2.46 -19.71 13.77
C LEU A 91 2.75 -21.09 14.38
N GLU A 92 3.41 -21.16 15.53
CA GLU A 92 3.67 -22.41 16.24
C GLU A 92 2.38 -23.08 16.75
N LYS A 93 1.38 -22.28 17.12
CA LYS A 93 0.09 -22.78 17.61
C LYS A 93 -0.86 -23.24 16.53
N MET A 94 -0.73 -22.72 15.31
CA MET A 94 -1.61 -23.05 14.20
C MET A 94 -1.35 -24.47 13.67
N THR A 95 -2.45 -25.19 13.36
CA THR A 95 -2.38 -26.42 12.54
C THR A 95 -2.01 -26.06 11.10
N VAL A 96 -1.67 -27.07 10.30
CA VAL A 96 -1.38 -26.88 8.87
C VAL A 96 -2.61 -26.34 8.13
N GLU A 97 -3.80 -26.85 8.46
CA GLU A 97 -5.06 -26.42 7.87
C GLU A 97 -5.35 -24.93 8.17
N GLN A 98 -5.10 -24.49 9.42
CA GLN A 98 -5.22 -23.09 9.81
C GLN A 98 -4.22 -22.19 9.05
N LYS A 99 -2.96 -22.64 8.94
CA LYS A 99 -1.94 -21.92 8.16
C LYS A 99 -2.34 -21.78 6.68
N VAL A 100 -2.90 -22.85 6.11
CA VAL A 100 -3.39 -22.83 4.72
C VAL A 100 -4.59 -21.88 4.60
N ALA A 101 -5.55 -21.94 5.53
CA ALA A 101 -6.71 -21.04 5.53
C ALA A 101 -6.29 -19.56 5.58
N GLN A 102 -5.25 -19.21 6.35
CA GLN A 102 -4.71 -17.85 6.43
C GLN A 102 -4.13 -17.30 5.10
N LEU A 103 -3.89 -18.17 4.11
CA LEU A 103 -3.44 -17.73 2.78
C LEU A 103 -4.59 -17.25 1.87
N PHE A 104 -5.84 -17.35 2.31
CA PHE A 104 -7.00 -17.01 1.51
C PHE A 104 -7.64 -15.70 1.96
N ILE A 105 -7.88 -14.82 0.97
CA ILE A 105 -8.84 -13.72 1.04
C ILE A 105 -9.98 -14.12 0.10
N ILE A 106 -11.17 -14.35 0.64
CA ILE A 106 -12.33 -14.86 -0.11
C ILE A 106 -13.58 -14.02 0.15
N THR A 107 -14.64 -14.20 -0.62
CA THR A 107 -15.90 -13.52 -0.35
C THR A 107 -16.61 -14.12 0.86
N PRO A 108 -17.43 -13.35 1.59
CA PRO A 108 -18.30 -13.91 2.64
C PRO A 108 -19.25 -14.97 2.09
N ASP A 109 -19.68 -14.86 0.84
CA ASP A 109 -20.50 -15.84 0.14
C ASP A 109 -19.77 -17.18 -0.03
N ALA A 110 -18.50 -17.15 -0.44
CA ALA A 110 -17.68 -18.35 -0.57
C ALA A 110 -17.38 -19.00 0.79
N LEU A 111 -17.15 -18.17 1.82
CA LEU A 111 -16.88 -18.65 3.18
C LEU A 111 -18.09 -19.40 3.76
N THR A 112 -19.30 -18.85 3.61
CA THR A 112 -20.52 -19.38 4.24
C THR A 112 -21.30 -20.35 3.37
N GLY A 113 -21.07 -20.34 2.04
CA GLY A 113 -21.90 -21.03 1.06
C GLY A 113 -23.28 -20.39 0.85
N ILE A 114 -23.49 -19.15 1.34
CA ILE A 114 -24.73 -18.39 1.23
C ILE A 114 -24.49 -17.25 0.24
N SER A 115 -25.41 -17.05 -0.71
CA SER A 115 -25.29 -15.96 -1.69
C SER A 115 -25.81 -14.64 -1.13
N GLY A 116 -25.09 -13.54 -1.39
CA GLY A 116 -25.48 -12.18 -1.01
C GLY A 116 -25.41 -11.94 0.50
N VAL A 117 -24.37 -12.44 1.15
CA VAL A 117 -24.15 -12.23 2.59
C VAL A 117 -23.94 -10.73 2.86
N SER A 118 -24.88 -10.13 3.57
CA SER A 118 -24.86 -8.71 3.94
C SER A 118 -24.89 -8.47 5.46
N ALA A 119 -24.64 -9.52 6.25
CA ALA A 119 -24.50 -9.43 7.70
C ALA A 119 -23.57 -10.52 8.22
N ALA A 120 -22.75 -10.19 9.20
CA ALA A 120 -21.97 -11.16 9.95
C ALA A 120 -22.84 -11.69 11.13
N GLY A 121 -23.32 -12.92 10.98
CA GLY A 121 -24.15 -13.61 11.97
C GLY A 121 -23.62 -15.00 12.29
N ASP A 122 -24.48 -15.86 12.87
CA ASP A 122 -24.13 -17.23 13.31
C ASP A 122 -23.49 -18.08 12.21
N ALA A 123 -23.96 -17.94 10.96
CA ALA A 123 -23.40 -18.66 9.82
C ALA A 123 -21.95 -18.24 9.53
N THR A 124 -21.66 -16.94 9.60
CA THR A 124 -20.31 -16.38 9.42
C THR A 124 -19.40 -16.84 10.56
N TYR A 125 -19.89 -16.79 11.80
CA TYR A 125 -19.14 -17.25 12.96
C TYR A 125 -18.77 -18.73 12.86
N ALA A 126 -19.74 -19.59 12.55
CA ALA A 126 -19.52 -21.03 12.40
C ALA A 126 -18.55 -21.35 11.24
N ALA A 127 -18.67 -20.60 10.12
CA ALA A 127 -17.78 -20.79 8.98
C ALA A 127 -16.33 -20.37 9.31
N LEU A 128 -16.12 -19.26 10.03
CA LEU A 128 -14.81 -18.85 10.50
C LEU A 128 -14.18 -19.82 11.52
N GLN A 129 -15.01 -20.45 12.38
CA GLN A 129 -14.52 -21.51 13.26
C GLN A 129 -13.99 -22.71 12.48
N GLN A 130 -14.62 -23.05 11.37
CA GLN A 130 -14.22 -24.16 10.52
C GLN A 130 -13.04 -23.79 9.61
N TYR A 131 -13.07 -22.59 9.04
CA TYR A 131 -12.10 -22.08 8.07
C TYR A 131 -11.64 -20.67 8.49
N PRO A 132 -10.65 -20.55 9.38
CA PRO A 132 -10.14 -19.27 9.83
C PRO A 132 -9.27 -18.63 8.73
N VAL A 133 -9.92 -18.07 7.70
CA VAL A 133 -9.28 -17.43 6.54
C VAL A 133 -8.48 -16.19 6.95
N GLY A 134 -7.53 -15.77 6.10
CA GLY A 134 -6.73 -14.57 6.32
C GLY A 134 -7.48 -13.27 6.05
N GLY A 135 -8.55 -13.31 5.25
CA GLY A 135 -9.32 -12.12 4.94
C GLY A 135 -10.62 -12.36 4.19
N LEU A 136 -11.40 -11.31 4.12
CA LEU A 136 -12.62 -11.26 3.31
C LEU A 136 -12.57 -10.07 2.35
N VAL A 137 -13.02 -10.30 1.10
CA VAL A 137 -13.21 -9.24 0.11
C VAL A 137 -14.70 -9.09 -0.15
N TYR A 138 -15.17 -7.84 -0.16
CA TYR A 138 -16.59 -7.49 -0.30
C TYR A 138 -16.87 -6.88 -1.67
N PHE A 139 -17.96 -7.31 -2.27
CA PHE A 139 -18.45 -6.82 -3.54
C PHE A 139 -19.82 -6.16 -3.37
N GLU A 140 -20.31 -5.53 -4.42
CA GLU A 140 -21.56 -4.77 -4.43
C GLU A 140 -22.76 -5.54 -3.83
N ASN A 141 -22.83 -6.85 -4.06
CA ASN A 141 -23.92 -7.70 -3.52
C ASN A 141 -23.89 -7.86 -1.99
N ASN A 142 -22.78 -7.53 -1.35
CA ASN A 142 -22.63 -7.59 0.11
C ASN A 142 -22.92 -6.25 0.80
N LEU A 143 -22.97 -5.15 0.04
CA LEU A 143 -22.98 -3.78 0.54
C LEU A 143 -24.35 -3.15 0.32
N GLN A 144 -24.96 -2.54 1.35
CA GLN A 144 -26.32 -2.02 1.29
C GLN A 144 -26.48 -0.59 1.84
N SER A 145 -25.83 -0.27 2.95
CA SER A 145 -25.80 1.07 3.54
C SER A 145 -24.54 1.26 4.37
N TYR A 146 -24.22 2.51 4.69
CA TYR A 146 -23.06 2.84 5.52
C TYR A 146 -23.09 2.08 6.87
N GLU A 147 -24.23 2.11 7.56
CA GLU A 147 -24.39 1.48 8.86
C GLU A 147 -24.31 -0.04 8.77
N GLN A 148 -24.94 -0.65 7.74
CA GLN A 148 -24.89 -2.09 7.53
C GLN A 148 -23.45 -2.56 7.27
N ILE A 149 -22.69 -1.84 6.43
CA ILE A 149 -21.30 -2.17 6.12
C ILE A 149 -20.46 -2.11 7.38
N SER A 150 -20.51 -1.00 8.13
CA SER A 150 -19.73 -0.82 9.35
C SER A 150 -20.06 -1.88 10.41
N GLU A 151 -21.34 -2.21 10.63
CA GLU A 151 -21.76 -3.26 11.57
C GLU A 151 -21.23 -4.64 11.13
N MET A 152 -21.37 -4.98 9.85
CA MET A 152 -20.92 -6.26 9.30
C MET A 152 -19.41 -6.43 9.43
N LEU A 153 -18.62 -5.41 9.09
CA LEU A 153 -17.15 -5.44 9.18
C LEU A 153 -16.68 -5.49 10.64
N HIS A 154 -17.32 -4.73 11.52
CA HIS A 154 -17.02 -4.78 12.96
C HIS A 154 -17.28 -6.19 13.53
N ASN A 155 -18.43 -6.77 13.27
CA ASN A 155 -18.80 -8.07 13.80
C ASN A 155 -17.88 -9.18 13.30
N VAL A 156 -17.59 -9.23 12.01
CA VAL A 156 -16.70 -10.27 11.46
C VAL A 156 -15.28 -10.17 12.00
N GLN A 157 -14.79 -8.95 12.24
CA GLN A 157 -13.48 -8.74 12.85
C GLN A 157 -13.45 -9.23 14.30
N GLN A 158 -14.49 -8.95 15.08
CA GLN A 158 -14.63 -9.47 16.44
C GLN A 158 -14.66 -11.00 16.45
N TYR A 159 -15.40 -11.64 15.54
CA TYR A 159 -15.43 -13.09 15.42
C TYR A 159 -14.06 -13.69 15.14
N SER A 160 -13.30 -13.12 14.22
CA SER A 160 -11.96 -13.61 13.91
C SER A 160 -11.02 -13.52 15.11
N ILE A 161 -11.02 -12.38 15.80
CA ILE A 161 -10.19 -12.18 17.01
C ILE A 161 -10.58 -13.17 18.10
N GLU A 162 -11.87 -13.42 18.31
CA GLU A 162 -12.35 -14.37 19.31
C GLU A 162 -11.93 -15.81 18.98
N ILE A 163 -12.04 -16.21 17.70
CA ILE A 163 -11.81 -17.58 17.24
C ILE A 163 -10.31 -17.90 17.13
N SER A 164 -9.55 -17.02 16.50
CA SER A 164 -8.15 -17.27 16.12
C SER A 164 -7.13 -16.41 16.85
N GLY A 165 -7.55 -15.35 17.53
CA GLY A 165 -6.66 -14.32 18.06
C GLY A 165 -6.07 -13.40 17.00
N LEU A 166 -6.47 -13.54 15.73
CA LEU A 166 -5.93 -12.79 14.61
C LEU A 166 -7.02 -11.96 13.92
N PRO A 167 -6.69 -10.72 13.52
CA PRO A 167 -7.57 -9.92 12.71
C PRO A 167 -7.59 -10.40 11.26
N LEU A 168 -8.69 -10.09 10.54
CA LEU A 168 -8.85 -10.33 9.11
C LEU A 168 -8.32 -9.15 8.29
N PHE A 169 -7.86 -9.42 7.09
CA PHE A 169 -7.91 -8.46 6.01
C PHE A 169 -9.36 -8.28 5.57
N LEU A 170 -9.86 -7.06 5.66
CA LEU A 170 -11.18 -6.67 5.18
C LEU A 170 -10.98 -5.79 3.97
N ALA A 171 -11.18 -6.35 2.78
CA ALA A 171 -10.78 -5.78 1.51
C ALA A 171 -11.98 -5.36 0.66
N VAL A 172 -11.75 -4.37 -0.20
CA VAL A 172 -12.68 -3.89 -1.21
C VAL A 172 -11.90 -3.42 -2.44
N ASP A 173 -12.55 -3.32 -3.62
CA ASP A 173 -12.03 -2.62 -4.79
C ASP A 173 -12.64 -1.22 -4.85
N GLU A 174 -11.93 -0.22 -4.41
CA GLU A 174 -12.38 1.18 -4.38
C GLU A 174 -11.34 2.07 -5.07
N GLU A 175 -11.30 1.97 -6.41
CA GLU A 175 -10.33 2.76 -7.22
C GLU A 175 -10.81 4.20 -7.45
N GLY A 176 -12.10 4.42 -7.33
CA GLY A 176 -12.80 5.58 -7.86
C GLY A 176 -13.27 5.37 -9.31
N GLY A 177 -14.01 6.33 -9.85
CA GLY A 177 -14.53 6.26 -11.22
C GLY A 177 -15.40 5.03 -11.48
N THR A 178 -14.98 4.22 -12.44
CA THR A 178 -15.74 3.03 -12.87
C THR A 178 -15.61 1.84 -11.91
N VAL A 179 -14.62 1.80 -11.05
CA VAL A 179 -14.44 0.74 -10.03
C VAL A 179 -14.57 1.36 -8.65
N ALA A 180 -15.81 1.51 -8.23
CA ALA A 180 -16.19 2.03 -6.93
C ALA A 180 -17.32 1.18 -6.35
N ARG A 181 -17.11 0.64 -5.16
CA ARG A 181 -18.10 -0.17 -4.44
C ARG A 181 -18.79 0.63 -3.34
N ILE A 182 -18.22 1.77 -2.95
CA ILE A 182 -18.69 2.62 -1.86
C ILE A 182 -19.02 4.02 -2.38
N SER A 183 -18.08 4.72 -3.02
CA SER A 183 -18.30 6.07 -3.53
C SER A 183 -19.32 6.08 -4.66
N GLY A 184 -20.22 7.04 -4.62
CA GLY A 184 -21.29 7.18 -5.63
C GLY A 184 -22.39 6.13 -5.57
N GLN A 185 -22.38 5.20 -4.60
CA GLN A 185 -23.37 4.12 -4.48
C GLN A 185 -24.58 4.46 -3.60
N GLY A 186 -24.69 5.72 -3.19
CA GLY A 186 -25.84 6.18 -2.38
C GLY A 186 -25.65 6.00 -0.87
N TYR A 187 -24.46 5.68 -0.42
CA TYR A 187 -24.13 5.50 1.02
C TYR A 187 -23.72 6.81 1.70
N GLY A 188 -23.95 7.96 1.06
CA GLY A 188 -23.56 9.26 1.59
C GLY A 188 -22.10 9.65 1.27
N ILE A 189 -21.43 8.85 0.46
CA ILE A 189 -20.07 9.10 -0.03
C ILE A 189 -20.16 9.60 -1.47
N GLU A 190 -19.59 10.78 -1.74
CA GLU A 190 -19.63 11.40 -3.07
C GLU A 190 -18.82 10.60 -4.10
N PRO A 191 -19.26 10.58 -5.37
CA PRO A 191 -18.53 9.88 -6.42
C PRO A 191 -17.19 10.54 -6.70
N ILE A 192 -16.22 9.71 -7.10
CA ILE A 192 -14.88 10.12 -7.50
C ILE A 192 -14.78 9.98 -9.03
N GLU A 193 -14.05 10.88 -9.67
CA GLU A 193 -13.79 10.86 -11.11
C GLU A 193 -12.94 9.65 -11.54
N ASP A 194 -12.93 9.33 -12.85
CA ASP A 194 -12.04 8.30 -13.40
C ASP A 194 -10.57 8.67 -13.24
N MET A 195 -9.75 7.73 -12.88
CA MET A 195 -8.32 7.92 -12.70
C MET A 195 -7.61 8.37 -13.98
N ALA A 196 -8.17 8.03 -15.16
CA ALA A 196 -7.70 8.58 -16.43
C ALA A 196 -7.87 10.12 -16.54
N ALA A 197 -8.90 10.68 -15.93
CA ALA A 197 -9.08 12.13 -15.88
C ALA A 197 -8.07 12.80 -14.94
N VAL A 198 -7.80 12.18 -13.80
CA VAL A 198 -6.77 12.62 -12.85
C VAL A 198 -5.38 12.60 -13.52
N GLY A 199 -5.01 11.50 -14.17
CA GLY A 199 -3.75 11.38 -14.89
C GLY A 199 -3.61 12.39 -16.04
N ALA A 200 -4.70 12.62 -16.80
CA ALA A 200 -4.69 13.60 -17.90
C ALA A 200 -4.55 15.05 -17.42
N SER A 201 -4.97 15.35 -16.20
CA SER A 201 -4.78 16.68 -15.59
C SER A 201 -3.33 16.94 -15.16
N GLY A 202 -2.56 15.89 -14.86
CA GLY A 202 -1.23 15.98 -14.26
C GLY A 202 -1.23 16.55 -12.84
N ASP A 203 -2.37 16.56 -12.18
CA ASP A 203 -2.55 17.12 -10.83
C ASP A 203 -2.20 16.09 -9.76
N TYR A 204 -0.98 16.15 -9.25
CA TYR A 204 -0.48 15.27 -8.20
C TYR A 204 -1.17 15.50 -6.84
N GLU A 205 -1.55 16.74 -6.54
CA GLU A 205 -2.25 17.07 -5.30
C GLU A 205 -3.65 16.43 -5.29
N ARG A 206 -4.34 16.46 -6.43
CA ARG A 206 -5.63 15.78 -6.60
C ARG A 206 -5.56 14.28 -6.35
N ALA A 207 -4.50 13.61 -6.82
CA ALA A 207 -4.30 12.18 -6.56
C ALA A 207 -4.11 11.88 -5.06
N GLN A 208 -3.38 12.75 -4.36
CA GLN A 208 -3.20 12.63 -2.91
C GLN A 208 -4.51 12.90 -2.15
N GLU A 209 -5.28 13.92 -2.54
CA GLU A 209 -6.61 14.20 -1.97
C GLU A 209 -7.56 13.01 -2.13
N ILE A 210 -7.59 12.38 -3.32
CA ILE A 210 -8.40 11.19 -3.58
C ILE A 210 -7.97 10.04 -2.67
N GLY A 211 -6.67 9.80 -2.55
CA GLY A 211 -6.15 8.75 -1.65
C GLY A 211 -6.53 8.98 -0.19
N THR A 212 -6.41 10.21 0.30
CA THR A 212 -6.85 10.58 1.65
C THR A 212 -8.35 10.38 1.82
N TYR A 213 -9.16 10.82 0.84
CA TYR A 213 -10.61 10.69 0.90
C TYR A 213 -11.05 9.23 0.92
N ILE A 214 -10.53 8.39 0.00
CA ILE A 214 -10.79 6.94 -0.03
C ILE A 214 -10.37 6.31 1.29
N GLY A 215 -9.13 6.56 1.73
CA GLY A 215 -8.60 6.01 2.97
C GLY A 215 -9.46 6.34 4.19
N SER A 216 -9.90 7.59 4.30
CA SER A 216 -10.70 8.08 5.42
C SER A 216 -12.03 7.32 5.55
N TYR A 217 -12.88 7.30 4.50
CA TYR A 217 -14.17 6.63 4.64
C TYR A 217 -14.07 5.10 4.70
N LEU A 218 -13.07 4.48 4.04
CA LEU A 218 -12.84 3.05 4.17
C LEU A 218 -12.42 2.66 5.60
N SER A 219 -11.55 3.46 6.21
CA SER A 219 -11.13 3.26 7.60
C SER A 219 -12.31 3.43 8.57
N ASP A 220 -13.13 4.46 8.38
CA ASP A 220 -14.33 4.70 9.18
C ASP A 220 -15.36 3.56 9.07
N LEU A 221 -15.49 2.94 7.91
CA LEU A 221 -16.34 1.78 7.68
C LEU A 221 -15.77 0.50 8.33
N GLY A 222 -14.46 0.42 8.55
CA GLY A 222 -13.79 -0.73 9.14
C GLY A 222 -13.03 -1.62 8.14
N PHE A 223 -12.88 -1.20 6.88
CA PHE A 223 -11.93 -1.82 5.95
C PHE A 223 -10.49 -1.54 6.38
N ASN A 224 -9.56 -2.39 5.97
CA ASN A 224 -8.12 -2.20 6.22
C ASN A 224 -7.26 -2.50 4.98
N VAL A 225 -7.88 -2.95 3.89
CA VAL A 225 -7.23 -3.18 2.58
C VAL A 225 -8.11 -2.58 1.49
N ASP A 226 -7.47 -1.88 0.55
CA ASP A 226 -8.08 -1.51 -0.71
C ASP A 226 -7.26 -2.12 -1.87
N PHE A 227 -7.94 -2.84 -2.76
CA PHE A 227 -7.32 -3.33 -3.99
C PHE A 227 -7.23 -2.21 -5.03
N ALA A 228 -6.55 -1.15 -4.63
CA ALA A 228 -6.22 0.06 -5.37
C ALA A 228 -4.86 0.59 -4.84
N PRO A 229 -4.19 1.46 -5.60
CA PRO A 229 -4.52 2.01 -6.91
C PRO A 229 -4.13 1.11 -8.09
N CYS A 230 -4.75 1.39 -9.26
CA CYS A 230 -4.37 0.80 -10.54
C CYS A 230 -3.03 1.38 -11.01
N ALA A 231 -1.97 0.57 -10.96
CA ALA A 231 -0.61 0.93 -11.35
C ALA A 231 -0.29 0.58 -12.83
N ASP A 232 -1.30 0.17 -13.60
CA ASP A 232 -1.15 -0.20 -15.00
C ASP A 232 -0.85 1.01 -15.87
N VAL A 233 0.21 0.93 -16.66
CA VAL A 233 0.54 1.90 -17.72
C VAL A 233 -0.21 1.53 -18.99
N LEU A 234 -1.08 2.40 -19.49
CA LEU A 234 -1.89 2.15 -20.69
C LEU A 234 -1.04 2.24 -21.96
N THR A 235 -0.23 1.20 -22.22
CA THR A 235 0.64 1.14 -23.39
C THR A 235 -0.05 0.58 -24.63
N ASN A 236 -1.13 -0.19 -24.45
CA ASN A 236 -1.99 -0.63 -25.55
C ASN A 236 -3.26 0.23 -25.61
N PRO A 237 -3.41 1.11 -26.60
CA PRO A 237 -4.59 1.97 -26.72
C PRO A 237 -5.89 1.21 -27.04
N ALA A 238 -5.81 -0.06 -27.44
CA ALA A 238 -6.97 -0.93 -27.64
C ALA A 238 -7.50 -1.54 -26.34
N ASN A 239 -6.75 -1.42 -25.25
CA ASN A 239 -7.19 -1.92 -23.94
C ASN A 239 -8.36 -1.06 -23.42
N THR A 240 -9.53 -1.68 -23.28
CA THR A 240 -10.73 -1.04 -22.71
C THR A 240 -10.94 -1.37 -21.23
N VAL A 241 -10.22 -2.36 -20.71
CA VAL A 241 -10.37 -2.87 -19.32
C VAL A 241 -9.83 -1.86 -18.30
N VAL A 242 -8.64 -1.32 -18.59
CA VAL A 242 -7.98 -0.37 -17.68
C VAL A 242 -7.95 1.07 -18.21
N ALA A 243 -8.53 1.33 -19.39
CA ALA A 243 -8.45 2.64 -20.05
C ALA A 243 -8.95 3.81 -19.17
N ARG A 244 -10.00 3.60 -18.35
CA ARG A 244 -10.57 4.60 -17.45
C ARG A 244 -9.96 4.55 -16.05
N ARG A 245 -9.31 3.44 -15.71
CA ARG A 245 -8.74 3.13 -14.39
C ARG A 245 -7.27 3.53 -14.29
N SER A 246 -6.53 3.46 -15.41
CA SER A 246 -5.12 3.86 -15.51
C SER A 246 -4.97 5.39 -15.50
N PHE A 247 -3.92 5.87 -14.85
CA PHE A 247 -3.56 7.30 -14.91
C PHE A 247 -2.95 7.73 -16.25
N GLY A 248 -2.76 6.82 -17.20
CA GLY A 248 -2.33 7.12 -18.56
C GLY A 248 -1.24 6.22 -19.11
N SER A 249 -0.57 6.70 -20.17
CA SER A 249 0.47 5.95 -20.89
C SER A 249 1.90 6.39 -20.56
N ASP A 250 2.08 7.44 -19.79
CA ASP A 250 3.39 7.88 -19.31
C ASP A 250 3.72 7.15 -17.99
N ALA A 251 4.66 6.22 -18.06
CA ALA A 251 5.01 5.37 -16.93
C ALA A 251 5.57 6.14 -15.72
N ALA A 252 6.26 7.26 -15.96
CA ALA A 252 6.79 8.07 -14.86
C ALA A 252 5.67 8.83 -14.14
N LEU A 253 4.71 9.39 -14.89
CA LEU A 253 3.53 10.03 -14.32
C LEU A 253 2.68 9.01 -13.55
N VAL A 254 2.40 7.84 -14.15
CA VAL A 254 1.65 6.76 -13.47
C VAL A 254 2.32 6.36 -12.17
N ALA A 255 3.65 6.22 -12.17
CA ALA A 255 4.40 5.83 -10.97
C ALA A 255 4.26 6.86 -9.83
N GLU A 256 4.42 8.14 -10.12
CA GLU A 256 4.32 9.20 -9.11
C GLU A 256 2.90 9.33 -8.56
N ILE A 257 1.89 9.39 -9.42
CA ILE A 257 0.48 9.53 -9.00
C ILE A 257 0.02 8.31 -8.19
N THR A 258 0.35 7.11 -8.66
CA THR A 258 0.00 5.85 -7.98
C THR A 258 0.61 5.79 -6.58
N ASP A 259 1.88 6.20 -6.43
CA ASP A 259 2.57 6.17 -5.14
C ASP A 259 2.00 7.23 -4.17
N LEU A 260 1.67 8.42 -4.65
CA LEU A 260 1.03 9.47 -3.85
C LEU A 260 -0.34 9.03 -3.34
N GLN A 261 -1.19 8.46 -4.20
CA GLN A 261 -2.51 7.97 -3.81
C GLN A 261 -2.39 6.83 -2.79
N ARG A 262 -1.52 5.84 -3.03
CA ARG A 262 -1.27 4.73 -2.11
C ARG A 262 -0.81 5.22 -0.73
N LYS A 263 0.18 6.11 -0.68
CA LYS A 263 0.70 6.67 0.57
C LYS A 263 -0.36 7.44 1.35
N ALA A 264 -1.21 8.18 0.66
CA ALA A 264 -2.31 8.91 1.29
C ALA A 264 -3.33 7.94 1.93
N MET A 265 -3.72 6.86 1.24
CA MET A 265 -4.56 5.81 1.83
C MET A 265 -3.88 5.15 3.03
N GLU A 266 -2.57 4.87 2.96
CA GLU A 266 -1.83 4.26 4.07
C GLU A 266 -1.73 5.16 5.30
N GLN A 267 -1.74 6.48 5.14
CA GLN A 267 -1.81 7.44 6.27
C GLN A 267 -3.14 7.35 7.03
N GLU A 268 -4.21 6.98 6.34
CA GLU A 268 -5.53 6.73 6.93
C GLU A 268 -5.69 5.29 7.46
N GLY A 269 -4.66 4.45 7.37
CA GLY A 269 -4.65 3.08 7.89
C GLY A 269 -5.08 2.01 6.89
N ILE A 270 -5.26 2.35 5.62
CA ILE A 270 -5.66 1.41 4.56
C ILE A 270 -4.42 0.92 3.80
N ILE A 271 -4.25 -0.38 3.67
CA ILE A 271 -3.22 -0.97 2.83
C ILE A 271 -3.69 -0.93 1.38
N GLY A 272 -3.01 -0.12 0.56
CA GLY A 272 -3.22 -0.11 -0.88
C GLY A 272 -2.49 -1.25 -1.57
N ALA A 273 -3.14 -1.92 -2.53
CA ALA A 273 -2.55 -2.95 -3.37
C ALA A 273 -2.30 -2.42 -4.78
N LEU A 274 -1.03 -2.30 -5.16
CA LEU A 274 -0.67 -1.93 -6.54
C LEU A 274 -1.06 -3.05 -7.52
N LYS A 275 -1.82 -2.73 -8.56
CA LYS A 275 -2.36 -3.71 -9.51
C LYS A 275 -2.32 -3.22 -10.96
N HIS A 276 -2.25 -4.13 -11.91
CA HIS A 276 -2.18 -5.60 -11.86
C HIS A 276 -0.83 -6.05 -12.41
N PHE A 277 0.10 -6.43 -11.52
CA PHE A 277 1.41 -6.90 -11.96
C PHE A 277 1.26 -8.12 -12.89
N PRO A 278 1.96 -8.24 -14.02
CA PRO A 278 3.08 -7.41 -14.49
C PRO A 278 2.72 -6.21 -15.40
N GLY A 279 1.46 -5.79 -15.46
CA GLY A 279 1.04 -4.60 -16.20
C GLY A 279 -0.09 -4.89 -17.19
N HIS A 280 -1.34 -4.88 -16.73
CA HIS A 280 -2.53 -5.17 -17.53
C HIS A 280 -2.74 -4.15 -18.67
N GLY A 281 -2.19 -2.94 -18.54
CA GLY A 281 -2.32 -1.89 -19.56
C GLY A 281 -1.66 -2.21 -20.90
N ALA A 282 -0.83 -3.26 -20.97
CA ALA A 282 -0.21 -3.75 -22.20
C ALA A 282 -1.06 -4.80 -22.94
N THR A 283 -2.11 -5.35 -22.32
CA THR A 283 -2.97 -6.37 -22.91
C THR A 283 -4.08 -5.76 -23.76
N SER A 284 -4.73 -6.57 -24.58
CA SER A 284 -5.97 -6.22 -25.31
C SER A 284 -7.19 -6.95 -24.73
N GLU A 285 -6.98 -8.04 -24.01
CA GLU A 285 -7.99 -8.93 -23.48
C GLU A 285 -8.28 -8.61 -22.00
N ASP A 286 -9.50 -8.96 -21.57
CA ASP A 286 -9.91 -8.95 -20.17
C ASP A 286 -9.50 -10.27 -19.50
N SER A 287 -8.61 -10.20 -18.52
CA SER A 287 -8.10 -11.38 -17.79
C SER A 287 -9.18 -12.15 -17.03
N HIS A 288 -10.35 -11.54 -16.75
CA HIS A 288 -11.49 -12.22 -16.12
C HIS A 288 -12.34 -13.05 -17.09
N GLN A 289 -12.17 -12.83 -18.42
CA GLN A 289 -12.91 -13.55 -19.45
C GLN A 289 -12.07 -14.63 -20.13
N GLY A 290 -10.78 -14.69 -19.85
CA GLY A 290 -9.81 -15.62 -20.42
C GLY A 290 -8.39 -15.18 -20.13
N PHE A 291 -7.42 -15.81 -20.77
CA PHE A 291 -6.04 -15.37 -20.59
C PHE A 291 -5.77 -14.07 -21.36
N ALA A 292 -5.29 -13.07 -20.66
CA ALA A 292 -4.72 -11.86 -21.23
C ALA A 292 -3.22 -12.10 -21.50
N TYR A 293 -2.72 -11.61 -22.62
CA TYR A 293 -1.35 -11.88 -23.08
C TYR A 293 -0.53 -10.59 -23.18
N ILE A 294 0.71 -10.67 -22.70
CA ILE A 294 1.74 -9.66 -22.94
C ILE A 294 2.82 -10.28 -23.81
N GLN A 295 3.01 -9.72 -25.02
CA GLN A 295 4.06 -10.11 -25.95
C GLN A 295 5.20 -9.09 -25.92
N LYS A 296 5.81 -8.94 -24.74
CA LYS A 296 6.95 -8.05 -24.49
C LYS A 296 8.06 -8.82 -23.79
N THR A 297 9.28 -8.41 -24.06
CA THR A 297 10.46 -8.89 -23.36
C THR A 297 10.51 -8.33 -21.93
N GLU A 298 11.31 -8.94 -21.08
CA GLU A 298 11.57 -8.43 -19.74
C GLU A 298 12.12 -7.00 -19.75
N GLU A 299 13.04 -6.68 -20.68
CA GLU A 299 13.62 -5.35 -20.82
C GLU A 299 12.58 -4.30 -21.20
N GLU A 300 11.64 -4.62 -22.07
CA GLU A 300 10.55 -3.71 -22.45
C GLU A 300 9.63 -3.42 -21.28
N LEU A 301 9.27 -4.44 -20.48
CA LEU A 301 8.45 -4.24 -19.29
C LEU A 301 9.18 -3.46 -18.19
N MET A 302 10.47 -3.73 -17.97
CA MET A 302 11.31 -2.99 -17.02
C MET A 302 11.39 -1.50 -17.35
N ASN A 303 11.39 -1.16 -18.64
CA ASN A 303 11.50 0.22 -19.11
C ASN A 303 10.14 0.93 -19.21
N ASN A 304 9.03 0.26 -18.90
CA ASN A 304 7.71 0.84 -18.99
C ASN A 304 6.74 0.32 -17.92
N GLU A 305 6.09 -0.82 -18.13
CA GLU A 305 5.01 -1.32 -17.26
C GLU A 305 5.42 -1.55 -15.80
N TRP A 306 6.70 -1.89 -15.57
CA TRP A 306 7.18 -2.15 -14.21
C TRP A 306 7.66 -0.92 -13.47
N ILE A 307 7.74 0.25 -14.11
CA ILE A 307 8.19 1.50 -13.46
C ILE A 307 7.29 1.86 -12.26
N PRO A 308 5.94 1.84 -12.35
CA PRO A 308 5.09 2.13 -11.19
C PRO A 308 5.25 1.13 -10.04
N PHE A 309 5.36 -0.16 -10.35
CA PHE A 309 5.58 -1.19 -9.33
C PHE A 309 6.94 -1.03 -8.65
N LYS A 310 8.00 -0.76 -9.44
CA LYS A 310 9.33 -0.52 -8.90
C LYS A 310 9.37 0.69 -7.98
N LYS A 311 8.77 1.80 -8.40
CA LYS A 311 8.62 3.01 -7.57
C LYS A 311 7.90 2.67 -6.27
N GLY A 312 6.73 2.02 -6.33
CA GLY A 312 5.99 1.63 -5.14
C GLY A 312 6.78 0.71 -4.20
N ILE A 313 7.58 -0.24 -4.74
CA ILE A 313 8.44 -1.12 -3.93
C ILE A 313 9.54 -0.30 -3.22
N GLU A 314 10.21 0.59 -3.94
CA GLU A 314 11.25 1.47 -3.39
C GLU A 314 10.69 2.39 -2.30
N GLU A 315 9.43 2.78 -2.42
CA GLU A 315 8.68 3.63 -1.49
C GLU A 315 7.86 2.85 -0.43
N GLY A 316 8.12 1.54 -0.31
CA GLY A 316 7.60 0.72 0.78
C GLY A 316 6.18 0.19 0.60
N ALA A 317 5.72 -0.03 -0.64
CA ALA A 317 4.43 -0.67 -0.89
C ALA A 317 4.28 -1.98 -0.11
N LYS A 318 3.13 -2.16 0.52
CA LYS A 318 2.85 -3.30 1.41
C LYS A 318 2.20 -4.47 0.69
N MET A 319 1.50 -4.22 -0.41
CA MET A 319 0.76 -5.24 -1.16
C MET A 319 0.87 -5.00 -2.67
N ILE A 320 1.03 -6.08 -3.43
CA ILE A 320 0.97 -6.09 -4.90
C ILE A 320 0.03 -7.22 -5.32
N MET A 321 -0.91 -6.87 -6.20
CA MET A 321 -1.81 -7.82 -6.84
C MET A 321 -1.22 -8.28 -8.17
N VAL A 322 -1.16 -9.60 -8.36
CA VAL A 322 -0.65 -10.24 -9.57
C VAL A 322 -1.83 -10.71 -10.43
N GLY A 323 -1.94 -10.16 -11.61
CA GLY A 323 -3.00 -10.48 -12.55
C GLY A 323 -2.83 -11.85 -13.22
N HIS A 324 -3.94 -12.37 -13.77
CA HIS A 324 -3.97 -13.61 -14.54
C HIS A 324 -3.49 -13.40 -15.98
N ILE A 325 -2.27 -12.83 -16.13
CA ILE A 325 -1.67 -12.39 -17.39
C ILE A 325 -0.54 -13.33 -17.79
N VAL A 326 -0.59 -13.83 -19.01
CA VAL A 326 0.43 -14.71 -19.60
C VAL A 326 1.55 -13.89 -20.20
N CYS A 327 2.80 -14.18 -19.83
CA CYS A 327 4.03 -13.54 -20.33
C CYS A 327 4.97 -14.59 -20.90
N SER A 328 4.53 -15.32 -21.95
CA SER A 328 5.28 -16.46 -22.52
C SER A 328 6.65 -16.11 -23.04
N GLU A 329 6.86 -14.88 -23.57
CA GLU A 329 8.18 -14.38 -24.00
C GLU A 329 9.20 -14.30 -22.85
N ILE A 330 8.73 -14.18 -21.61
CA ILE A 330 9.56 -14.07 -20.40
C ILE A 330 9.66 -15.41 -19.69
N THR A 331 8.52 -16.09 -19.51
CA THR A 331 8.44 -17.31 -18.71
C THR A 331 8.74 -18.58 -19.49
N GLY A 332 8.56 -18.53 -20.82
CA GLY A 332 8.63 -19.71 -21.71
C GLY A 332 7.46 -20.68 -21.52
N THR A 333 6.41 -20.29 -20.76
CA THR A 333 5.21 -21.10 -20.52
C THR A 333 3.94 -20.26 -20.74
N GLU A 334 2.80 -20.96 -20.86
CA GLU A 334 1.47 -20.34 -20.95
C GLU A 334 0.79 -20.19 -19.55
N ASP A 335 1.55 -20.37 -18.47
CA ASP A 335 1.04 -20.15 -17.14
C ASP A 335 0.81 -18.67 -16.88
N PRO A 336 -0.32 -18.28 -16.28
CA PRO A 336 -0.55 -16.88 -15.91
C PRO A 336 0.44 -16.45 -14.81
N SER A 337 0.77 -15.18 -14.79
CA SER A 337 1.75 -14.59 -13.87
C SER A 337 1.43 -14.89 -12.39
N SER A 338 0.15 -14.94 -12.02
CA SER A 338 -0.33 -15.31 -10.69
C SER A 338 0.04 -16.73 -10.25
N LEU A 339 0.28 -17.65 -11.20
CA LEU A 339 0.73 -19.03 -10.95
C LEU A 339 2.19 -19.25 -11.34
N SER A 340 2.87 -18.25 -11.91
CA SER A 340 4.24 -18.39 -12.37
C SER A 340 5.26 -18.19 -11.26
N TYR A 341 6.00 -19.25 -10.94
CA TYR A 341 7.15 -19.14 -10.03
C TYR A 341 8.15 -18.07 -10.50
N TYR A 342 8.41 -18.02 -11.82
CA TYR A 342 9.36 -17.07 -12.39
C TYR A 342 8.91 -15.62 -12.16
N MET A 343 7.64 -15.30 -12.47
CA MET A 343 7.12 -13.93 -12.30
C MET A 343 7.08 -13.51 -10.82
N VAL A 344 6.62 -14.39 -9.93
CA VAL A 344 6.47 -14.04 -8.51
C VAL A 344 7.81 -14.11 -7.76
N ARG A 345 8.60 -15.19 -7.94
CA ARG A 345 9.82 -15.39 -7.15
C ARG A 345 11.05 -14.73 -7.77
N GLU A 346 11.30 -14.98 -9.06
CA GLU A 346 12.52 -14.48 -9.69
C GLU A 346 12.40 -12.98 -10.01
N ILE A 347 11.27 -12.54 -10.58
CA ILE A 347 11.08 -11.13 -10.95
C ILE A 347 10.68 -10.32 -9.73
N LEU A 348 9.46 -10.52 -9.20
CA LEU A 348 8.89 -9.62 -8.19
C LEU A 348 9.68 -9.66 -6.88
N ARG A 349 10.01 -10.86 -6.37
CA ARG A 349 10.71 -11.01 -5.09
C ARG A 349 12.22 -10.75 -5.19
N GLN A 350 12.93 -11.36 -6.16
CA GLN A 350 14.39 -11.30 -6.20
C GLN A 350 14.92 -10.09 -6.99
N LYS A 351 14.45 -9.88 -8.22
CA LYS A 351 14.95 -8.78 -9.07
C LYS A 351 14.42 -7.42 -8.63
N MET A 352 13.12 -7.32 -8.32
CA MET A 352 12.51 -6.06 -7.89
C MET A 352 12.59 -5.84 -6.36
N GLY A 353 12.93 -6.86 -5.59
CA GLY A 353 13.15 -6.75 -4.15
C GLY A 353 11.89 -6.66 -3.28
N PHE A 354 10.70 -6.97 -3.83
CA PHE A 354 9.45 -6.86 -3.08
C PHE A 354 9.37 -7.86 -1.92
N GLN A 355 9.15 -7.36 -0.71
CA GLN A 355 9.04 -8.17 0.51
C GLN A 355 7.64 -8.19 1.10
N GLY A 356 6.71 -7.37 0.58
CA GLY A 356 5.34 -7.27 1.06
C GLY A 356 4.44 -8.44 0.67
N LEU A 357 3.14 -8.26 0.81
CA LEU A 357 2.13 -9.26 0.47
C LEU A 357 1.94 -9.36 -1.06
N VAL A 358 1.82 -10.58 -1.55
CA VAL A 358 1.40 -10.86 -2.92
C VAL A 358 0.00 -11.48 -2.85
N VAL A 359 -0.95 -10.86 -3.52
CA VAL A 359 -2.31 -11.36 -3.69
C VAL A 359 -2.56 -11.63 -5.17
N THR A 360 -3.37 -12.62 -5.48
CA THR A 360 -3.84 -12.85 -6.86
C THR A 360 -5.06 -12.00 -7.17
N ASP A 361 -5.24 -11.73 -8.43
CA ASP A 361 -6.43 -11.09 -8.99
C ASP A 361 -7.64 -12.04 -8.98
#